data_ec2982cf2836a4c15e2e32ee05acd975
#
_entry.id   ec2982cf2836a4c15e2e32ee05acd975
#
_cell.length_a   1.000
_cell.length_b   1.000
_cell.length_c   1.000
_cell.angle_alpha   90.00
_cell.angle_beta   90.00
_cell.angle_gamma   90.00
#
_symmetry.space_group_name_H-M   'P 1'
#
loop_
_entity.id
_entity.type
_entity.pdbx_description
1 polymer ?
#
loop_
_entity_poly.entity_id
_entity_poly.type
_entity_poly.pdbx_seq_one_letter_code
_entity_poly.pdbx_strand_id
1 'polypeptide(L)'
;MPNIIPYNPKLKEFARYLRNNSTLSEVLLWKEIKNKALGVEFKRQVPILDYIVDFYCQELKLAIEVDGHIHDFRYVEDKVRQEQIEQWGITFIRFSNEDIKTNMFSVVLSLESKIDELKKITFSEE
;
A
#
# COMPACT_ATOMS: atom_id res chain seq x y z
N MET A 1 6.07 14.29 18.24
CA MET A 1 6.15 12.84 18.49
C MET A 1 5.78 12.10 17.24
N PRO A 2 6.64 11.23 16.78
CA PRO A 2 6.24 10.40 15.66
C PRO A 2 5.10 9.49 16.08
N ASN A 3 4.10 9.41 15.25
CA ASN A 3 2.99 8.50 15.48
C ASN A 3 3.43 7.10 15.06
N ILE A 4 3.73 6.28 16.04
CA ILE A 4 4.07 4.89 15.78
C ILE A 4 2.77 4.12 15.62
N ILE A 5 2.56 3.58 14.42
CA ILE A 5 1.37 2.81 14.15
C ILE A 5 1.61 1.39 14.64
N PRO A 6 0.79 0.90 15.57
CA PRO A 6 1.00 -0.44 16.11
C PRO A 6 0.70 -1.53 15.09
N TYR A 7 1.28 -2.69 15.29
CA TYR A 7 0.95 -3.85 14.48
C TYR A 7 1.08 -5.11 15.34
N ASN A 8 0.40 -6.16 14.90
CA ASN A 8 0.43 -7.45 15.57
C ASN A 8 1.71 -8.19 15.16
N PRO A 9 2.65 -8.42 16.11
CA PRO A 9 3.92 -9.08 15.76
C PRO A 9 3.75 -10.50 15.21
N LYS A 10 2.64 -11.14 15.50
CA LYS A 10 2.35 -12.49 14.99
C LYS A 10 2.23 -12.50 13.47
N LEU A 11 2.01 -11.34 12.85
CA LEU A 11 1.88 -11.24 11.41
C LEU A 11 3.21 -11.23 10.67
N LYS A 12 4.33 -11.10 11.37
CA LYS A 12 5.65 -11.03 10.73
C LYS A 12 5.96 -12.24 9.85
N GLU A 13 5.67 -13.44 10.35
CA GLU A 13 5.93 -14.64 9.58
C GLU A 13 5.02 -14.77 8.38
N PHE A 14 3.75 -14.40 8.56
CA PHE A 14 2.81 -14.42 7.45
C PHE A 14 3.20 -13.39 6.38
N ALA A 15 3.65 -12.22 6.80
CA ALA A 15 4.13 -11.21 5.86
C ALA A 15 5.33 -11.73 5.06
N ARG A 16 6.25 -12.44 5.71
CA ARG A 16 7.37 -13.06 5.01
C ARG A 16 6.89 -14.10 4.00
N TYR A 17 5.93 -14.92 4.41
CA TYR A 17 5.34 -15.89 3.50
C TYR A 17 4.75 -15.19 2.27
N LEU A 18 4.01 -14.10 2.47
CA LEU A 18 3.40 -13.38 1.37
C LEU A 18 4.44 -12.76 0.43
N ARG A 19 5.55 -12.26 0.99
CA ARG A 19 6.63 -11.73 0.15
C ARG A 19 7.27 -12.81 -0.72
N ASN A 20 7.39 -14.01 -0.17
CA ASN A 20 7.97 -15.14 -0.91
C ASN A 20 6.98 -15.79 -1.88
N ASN A 21 5.71 -15.43 -1.78
CA ASN A 21 4.64 -16.00 -2.61
C ASN A 21 3.82 -14.88 -3.25
N SER A 22 4.51 -13.86 -3.78
CA SER A 22 3.86 -12.71 -4.40
C SER A 22 3.10 -13.11 -5.67
N THR A 23 1.97 -12.44 -5.90
CA THR A 23 1.25 -12.60 -7.16
C THR A 23 2.01 -11.92 -8.29
N LEU A 24 1.66 -12.25 -9.53
CA LEU A 24 2.30 -11.60 -10.69
C LEU A 24 2.11 -10.09 -10.65
N SER A 25 0.90 -9.62 -10.33
CA SER A 25 0.63 -8.18 -10.27
C SER A 25 1.51 -7.50 -9.22
N GLU A 26 1.67 -8.12 -8.06
CA GLU A 26 2.53 -7.58 -7.01
C GLU A 26 3.99 -7.50 -7.48
N VAL A 27 4.47 -8.53 -8.16
CA VAL A 27 5.84 -8.54 -8.70
C VAL A 27 6.03 -7.42 -9.73
N LEU A 28 5.06 -7.25 -10.63
CA LEU A 28 5.15 -6.24 -11.67
C LEU A 28 5.17 -4.83 -11.07
N LEU A 29 4.30 -4.56 -10.11
CA LEU A 29 4.26 -3.24 -9.49
C LEU A 29 5.52 -2.99 -8.66
N TRP A 30 5.99 -3.99 -7.93
CA TRP A 30 7.21 -3.85 -7.12
C TRP A 30 8.39 -3.43 -7.97
N LYS A 31 8.53 -3.97 -9.17
CA LYS A 31 9.63 -3.58 -10.07
C LYS A 31 9.60 -2.10 -10.41
N GLU A 32 8.41 -1.48 -10.43
CA GLU A 32 8.29 -0.06 -10.76
C GLU A 32 8.58 0.86 -9.58
N ILE A 33 8.38 0.39 -8.36
CA ILE A 33 8.43 1.27 -7.18
C ILE A 33 9.58 0.99 -6.22
N LYS A 34 10.26 -0.14 -6.35
CA LYS A 34 11.34 -0.51 -5.44
C LYS A 34 12.55 0.42 -5.60
N ASN A 35 13.43 0.39 -4.61
CA ASN A 35 14.70 1.13 -4.64
C ASN A 35 14.50 2.64 -4.82
N LYS A 36 13.42 3.18 -4.25
CA LYS A 36 13.08 4.60 -4.33
C LYS A 36 12.92 5.11 -5.76
N ALA A 37 12.46 4.23 -6.66
CA ALA A 37 12.28 4.60 -8.07
C ALA A 37 11.36 5.81 -8.25
N LEU A 38 10.37 5.99 -7.37
CA LEU A 38 9.45 7.12 -7.41
C LEU A 38 9.81 8.22 -6.40
N GLY A 39 11.02 8.17 -5.85
CA GLY A 39 11.51 9.19 -4.94
C GLY A 39 11.23 8.94 -3.47
N VAL A 40 10.50 7.90 -3.15
CA VAL A 40 10.20 7.51 -1.76
C VAL A 40 10.35 6.01 -1.62
N GLU A 41 10.60 5.56 -0.38
CA GLU A 41 10.81 4.15 -0.13
C GLU A 41 9.48 3.44 0.13
N PHE A 42 9.27 2.34 -0.59
CA PHE A 42 8.15 1.44 -0.33
C PHE A 42 8.66 0.11 0.21
N LYS A 43 7.88 -0.49 1.10
CA LYS A 43 8.12 -1.85 1.59
C LYS A 43 6.94 -2.72 1.21
N ARG A 44 7.19 -4.02 1.12
CA ARG A 44 6.17 -4.99 0.71
C ARG A 44 5.59 -5.71 1.90
N GLN A 45 4.30 -6.01 1.83
CA GLN A 45 3.61 -6.85 2.81
C GLN A 45 3.92 -6.39 4.22
N VAL A 46 3.37 -5.24 4.57
CA VAL A 46 3.69 -4.55 5.81
C VAL A 46 2.54 -4.74 6.82
N PRO A 47 2.83 -5.33 7.99
CA PRO A 47 1.82 -5.42 9.05
C PRO A 47 1.46 -4.04 9.60
N ILE A 48 0.16 -3.78 9.66
CA ILE A 48 -0.39 -2.56 10.25
C ILE A 48 -1.63 -2.99 11.02
N LEU A 49 -1.67 -2.71 12.32
CA LEU A 49 -2.72 -3.21 13.22
C LEU A 49 -2.78 -4.74 13.13
N ASP A 50 -3.94 -5.30 12.89
CA ASP A 50 -4.10 -6.75 12.70
C ASP A 50 -4.17 -7.15 11.23
N TYR A 51 -3.65 -6.29 10.35
CA TYR A 51 -3.75 -6.47 8.90
C TYR A 51 -2.39 -6.38 8.25
N ILE A 52 -2.31 -6.78 6.98
CA ILE A 52 -1.11 -6.63 6.17
C ILE A 52 -1.51 -5.87 4.91
N VAL A 53 -0.78 -4.79 4.59
CA VAL A 53 -1.00 -4.05 3.35
C VAL A 53 0.05 -4.47 2.33
N ASP A 54 -0.32 -4.45 1.05
CA ASP A 54 0.56 -4.95 -0.02
C ASP A 54 1.85 -4.15 -0.12
N PHE A 55 1.76 -2.83 -0.15
CA PHE A 55 2.93 -1.94 -0.19
C PHE A 55 2.68 -0.74 0.71
N TYR A 56 3.73 -0.26 1.36
CA TYR A 56 3.58 0.85 2.30
C TYR A 56 4.78 1.78 2.25
N CYS A 57 4.51 3.08 2.17
CA CYS A 57 5.50 4.13 2.33
C CYS A 57 5.28 4.80 3.68
N GLN A 58 6.20 4.56 4.62
CA GLN A 58 6.07 5.08 5.97
C GLN A 58 6.17 6.60 6.02
N GLU A 59 7.03 7.16 5.23
CA GLU A 59 7.28 8.60 5.17
C GLU A 59 6.01 9.39 4.85
N LEU A 60 5.23 8.90 3.90
CA LEU A 60 4.02 9.58 3.45
C LEU A 60 2.75 8.96 4.02
N LYS A 61 2.87 7.87 4.78
CA LYS A 61 1.73 7.08 5.24
C LYS A 61 0.82 6.71 4.08
N LEU A 62 1.43 6.21 3.02
CA LEU A 62 0.71 5.82 1.81
C LEU A 62 0.74 4.30 1.66
N ALA A 63 -0.44 3.69 1.64
CA ALA A 63 -0.59 2.26 1.42
C ALA A 63 -1.13 2.01 0.01
N ILE A 64 -0.51 1.05 -0.69
CA ILE A 64 -0.97 0.63 -2.00
C ILE A 64 -1.52 -0.77 -1.87
N GLU A 65 -2.72 -0.98 -2.41
CA GLU A 65 -3.33 -2.31 -2.45
C GLU A 65 -3.56 -2.71 -3.90
N VAL A 66 -3.23 -3.96 -4.21
CA VAL A 66 -3.50 -4.54 -5.52
C VAL A 66 -4.69 -5.46 -5.36
N ASP A 67 -5.80 -5.09 -5.97
CA ASP A 67 -7.04 -5.84 -5.83
C ASP A 67 -7.14 -6.91 -6.91
N GLY A 68 -7.37 -8.14 -6.49
CA GLY A 68 -7.64 -9.24 -7.39
C GLY A 68 -9.09 -9.20 -7.82
N HIS A 69 -9.69 -10.37 -7.91
CA HIS A 69 -11.11 -10.45 -8.22
C HIS A 69 -11.92 -9.91 -7.06
N ILE A 70 -12.89 -9.09 -7.37
CA ILE A 70 -13.79 -8.53 -6.38
C ILE A 70 -14.75 -9.63 -5.96
N HIS A 71 -14.72 -9.97 -4.69
CA HIS A 71 -15.67 -10.91 -4.12
C HIS A 71 -16.55 -10.16 -3.15
N ASP A 72 -17.75 -9.94 -3.54
CA ASP A 72 -18.67 -9.08 -2.82
C ASP A 72 -18.91 -9.49 -1.38
N PHE A 73 -18.80 -10.78 -1.08
CA PHE A 73 -19.05 -11.25 0.28
C PHE A 73 -18.01 -10.78 1.30
N ARG A 74 -16.86 -10.24 0.84
CA ARG A 74 -15.85 -9.68 1.74
C ARG A 74 -15.84 -8.15 1.76
N TYR A 75 -16.77 -7.55 1.06
CA TYR A 75 -16.77 -6.09 0.92
C TYR A 75 -16.86 -5.37 2.26
N VAL A 76 -17.75 -5.81 3.14
CA VAL A 76 -17.95 -5.16 4.44
C VAL A 76 -16.70 -5.29 5.32
N GLU A 77 -16.10 -6.48 5.36
CA GLU A 77 -14.89 -6.71 6.13
C GLU A 77 -13.73 -5.87 5.63
N ASP A 78 -13.57 -5.78 4.32
CA ASP A 78 -12.52 -4.99 3.70
C ASP A 78 -12.70 -3.50 3.99
N LYS A 79 -13.94 -3.04 3.96
CA LYS A 79 -14.24 -1.65 4.27
C LYS A 79 -13.92 -1.30 5.72
N VAL A 80 -14.29 -2.18 6.65
CA VAL A 80 -13.96 -2.00 8.07
C VAL A 80 -12.45 -1.97 8.25
N ARG A 81 -11.73 -2.88 7.62
CA ARG A 81 -10.28 -2.93 7.65
C ARG A 81 -9.67 -1.61 7.18
N GLN A 82 -10.10 -1.14 6.04
CA GLN A 82 -9.58 0.11 5.48
C GLN A 82 -9.87 1.30 6.38
N GLU A 83 -11.09 1.39 6.91
CA GLU A 83 -11.45 2.50 7.79
C GLU A 83 -10.60 2.49 9.07
N GLN A 84 -10.36 1.33 9.65
CA GLN A 84 -9.51 1.22 10.84
C GLN A 84 -8.08 1.71 10.57
N ILE A 85 -7.54 1.34 9.44
CA ILE A 85 -6.19 1.76 9.05
C ILE A 85 -6.16 3.25 8.76
N GLU A 86 -7.18 3.76 8.06
CA GLU A 86 -7.25 5.19 7.71
C GLU A 86 -7.35 6.08 8.93
N GLN A 87 -7.89 5.59 10.03
CA GLN A 87 -7.96 6.36 11.27
C GLN A 87 -6.57 6.75 11.80
N TRP A 88 -5.54 6.05 11.39
CA TRP A 88 -4.16 6.35 11.77
C TRP A 88 -3.48 7.34 10.83
N GLY A 89 -4.24 7.96 9.94
CA GLY A 89 -3.70 8.94 9.00
C GLY A 89 -3.10 8.33 7.74
N ILE A 90 -3.40 7.07 7.48
CA ILE A 90 -2.88 6.38 6.29
C ILE A 90 -3.82 6.62 5.12
N THR A 91 -3.24 6.99 3.99
CA THR A 91 -3.97 7.14 2.73
C THR A 91 -3.83 5.86 1.94
N PHE A 92 -4.93 5.39 1.36
CA PHE A 92 -4.93 4.22 0.47
C PHE A 92 -5.01 4.64 -0.98
N ILE A 93 -4.32 3.89 -1.84
CA ILE A 93 -4.55 3.94 -3.27
C ILE A 93 -4.64 2.48 -3.74
N ARG A 94 -5.64 2.19 -4.56
CA ARG A 94 -5.91 0.82 -5.01
C ARG A 94 -5.83 0.72 -6.51
N PHE A 95 -5.27 -0.38 -6.98
CA PHE A 95 -5.19 -0.69 -8.40
C PHE A 95 -5.70 -2.10 -8.64
N SER A 96 -6.37 -2.31 -9.76
CA SER A 96 -6.81 -3.66 -10.12
C SER A 96 -5.64 -4.45 -10.70
N ASN A 97 -5.73 -5.78 -10.63
CA ASN A 97 -4.77 -6.65 -11.30
C ASN A 97 -4.70 -6.35 -12.78
N GLU A 98 -5.85 -6.08 -13.38
CA GLU A 98 -5.91 -5.80 -14.81
C GLU A 98 -5.13 -4.53 -15.16
N ASP A 99 -5.31 -3.45 -14.40
CA ASP A 99 -4.59 -2.20 -14.65
C ASP A 99 -3.08 -2.41 -14.51
N ILE A 100 -2.66 -3.15 -13.52
CA ILE A 100 -1.24 -3.43 -13.34
C ILE A 100 -0.66 -4.18 -14.53
N LYS A 101 -1.41 -5.17 -15.05
CA LYS A 101 -0.93 -6.00 -16.15
C LYS A 101 -1.01 -5.32 -17.51
N THR A 102 -1.98 -4.44 -17.72
CA THR A 102 -2.25 -3.88 -19.04
C THR A 102 -2.09 -2.38 -19.15
N ASN A 103 -1.96 -1.67 -18.03
CA ASN A 103 -1.99 -0.21 -18.02
C ASN A 103 -1.04 0.37 -16.98
N MET A 104 0.16 -0.21 -16.90
CA MET A 104 1.15 0.17 -15.89
C MET A 104 1.54 1.66 -15.99
N PHE A 105 1.57 2.22 -17.19
CA PHE A 105 1.90 3.62 -17.36
C PHE A 105 0.94 4.51 -16.55
N SER A 106 -0.36 4.25 -16.66
CA SER A 106 -1.36 5.01 -15.91
C SER A 106 -1.25 4.77 -14.41
N VAL A 107 -0.91 3.54 -14.00
CA VAL A 107 -0.71 3.20 -12.59
C VAL A 107 0.42 4.05 -12.01
N VAL A 108 1.56 4.10 -12.69
CA VAL A 108 2.72 4.85 -12.24
C VAL A 108 2.41 6.35 -12.21
N LEU A 109 1.72 6.87 -13.22
CA LEU A 109 1.31 8.29 -13.21
C LEU A 109 0.42 8.61 -12.02
N SER A 110 -0.54 7.74 -11.71
CA SER A 110 -1.42 7.94 -10.56
C SER A 110 -0.63 7.94 -9.26
N LEU A 111 0.35 7.05 -9.13
CA LEU A 111 1.20 6.99 -7.95
C LEU A 111 2.05 8.24 -7.81
N GLU A 112 2.68 8.69 -8.89
CA GLU A 112 3.48 9.90 -8.86
C GLU A 112 2.66 11.11 -8.47
N SER A 113 1.44 11.21 -8.99
CA SER A 113 0.53 12.28 -8.64
C SER A 113 0.16 12.26 -7.16
N LYS A 114 -0.15 11.06 -6.64
CA LYS A 114 -0.49 10.92 -5.22
C LYS A 114 0.70 11.23 -4.32
N ILE A 115 1.88 10.79 -4.70
CA ILE A 115 3.10 11.07 -3.96
C ILE A 115 3.35 12.58 -3.88
N ASP A 116 3.22 13.28 -5.01
CA ASP A 116 3.39 14.73 -5.04
C ASP A 116 2.38 15.44 -4.16
N GLU A 117 1.12 15.01 -4.23
CA GLU A 117 0.06 15.56 -3.39
C GLU A 117 0.38 15.41 -1.91
N LEU A 118 0.79 14.21 -1.50
CA LEU A 118 1.09 13.93 -0.10
C LEU A 118 2.35 14.66 0.37
N LYS A 119 3.34 14.82 -0.48
CA LYS A 119 4.53 15.60 -0.14
C LYS A 119 4.20 17.04 0.13
N LYS A 120 3.31 17.64 -0.66
CA LYS A 120 2.89 19.02 -0.46
C LYS A 120 2.19 19.21 0.88
N ILE A 121 1.32 18.27 1.23
CA ILE A 121 0.63 18.32 2.52
C ILE A 121 1.63 18.21 3.67
N THR A 122 2.55 17.25 3.57
CA THR A 122 3.55 17.01 4.60
C THR A 122 4.43 18.24 4.84
N PHE A 123 4.90 18.85 3.75
CA PHE A 123 5.78 20.02 3.89
C PHE A 123 5.04 21.27 4.34
N SER A 124 3.77 21.42 4.00
CA SER A 124 3.02 22.60 4.40
C SER A 124 2.61 22.57 5.88
N GLU A 125 2.67 21.41 6.52
CA GLU A 125 2.38 21.29 7.95
C GLU A 125 3.59 21.59 8.83
N GLU A 126 4.75 21.72 8.23
CA GLU A 126 5.96 22.11 8.94
C GLU A 126 6.04 23.61 9.11
#